data_fe1444bf56adf8e600d61a7f687b70c8
#
_entry.id   fe1444bf56adf8e600d61a7f687b70c8
#
_cell.length_a   1.000
_cell.length_b   1.000
_cell.length_c   1.000
_cell.angle_alpha   90.00
_cell.angle_beta   90.00
_cell.angle_gamma   90.00
#
_symmetry.space_group_name_H-M   'P 1'
#
loop_
_entity.id
_entity.type
_entity.pdbx_description
1 polymer ?
#
loop_
_entity_poly.entity_id
_entity_poly.type
_entity_poly.pdbx_seq_one_letter_code
_entity_poly.pdbx_strand_id
1 'polypeptide(L)'
;MNKRLTSLRAKMRFLGRHWRELLWDVLKTTVAGFGIIITFSDALLNVLPEDSRLHELLYKLVHLPFDHPATLLIAIGLLMLIGLVMNWPTTKATYKDPQTDLKVIVECCDLFDQDGLRIIHCVDTFDTALGTIISPRSVHGLFLARCKKAGVDADAAIDTALRFTKPAATDEELPGRKDRYELGTVCPVEIGQETYGLVSFSHLNKEGSIEITRKEYVNFMMNMWKNLAAPTLRQDVINVAVMGNRFVDLPSDFSTEQKIDMMIQTFFAVARKKACCRTLRICVHESNMVEVDFPHYKIIIEHLAKRPII
;
A
#
# COMPACT_ATOMS: atom_id res chain seq x y z
N MET A 1 -18.03 4.01 4.24
CA MET A 1 -17.98 4.00 2.74
C MET A 1 -17.57 2.61 2.30
N ASN A 2 -18.14 2.03 1.26
CA ASN A 2 -17.98 0.60 0.94
C ASN A 2 -16.55 0.33 0.39
N LYS A 3 -15.76 -0.55 1.03
CA LYS A 3 -14.38 -0.95 0.62
C LYS A 3 -14.26 -1.30 -0.88
N ARG A 4 -15.33 -1.86 -1.48
CA ARG A 4 -15.38 -2.16 -2.93
C ARG A 4 -15.46 -0.90 -3.80
N LEU A 5 -16.12 0.16 -3.32
CA LEU A 5 -16.28 1.42 -4.06
C LEU A 5 -14.97 2.22 -4.12
N THR A 6 -14.16 2.23 -3.06
CA THR A 6 -12.84 2.87 -3.04
C THR A 6 -11.88 2.18 -4.01
N SER A 7 -11.83 0.85 -4.00
CA SER A 7 -11.02 0.08 -4.95
C SER A 7 -11.46 0.30 -6.41
N LEU A 8 -12.77 0.38 -6.68
CA LEU A 8 -13.27 0.62 -8.02
C LEU A 8 -12.93 2.04 -8.53
N ARG A 9 -13.08 3.05 -7.67
CA ARG A 9 -12.71 4.43 -8.00
C ARG A 9 -11.22 4.57 -8.30
N ALA A 10 -10.36 3.92 -7.50
CA ALA A 10 -8.91 3.89 -7.74
C ALA A 10 -8.59 3.27 -9.10
N LYS A 11 -9.22 2.13 -9.45
CA LYS A 11 -9.06 1.48 -10.75
C LYS A 11 -9.54 2.35 -11.90
N MET A 12 -10.68 3.02 -11.75
CA MET A 12 -11.21 3.93 -12.79
C MET A 12 -10.30 5.13 -13.00
N ARG A 13 -9.70 5.70 -11.95
CA ARG A 13 -8.72 6.78 -12.09
C ARG A 13 -7.43 6.31 -12.74
N PHE A 14 -6.95 5.11 -12.39
CA PHE A 14 -5.81 4.48 -13.07
C PHE A 14 -6.09 4.31 -14.55
N LEU A 15 -7.22 3.72 -14.90
CA LEU A 15 -7.68 3.55 -16.29
C LEU A 15 -7.74 4.89 -17.04
N GLY A 16 -8.27 5.95 -16.39
CA GLY A 16 -8.35 7.28 -17.00
C GLY A 16 -6.98 7.92 -17.30
N ARG A 17 -5.92 7.58 -16.53
CA ARG A 17 -4.55 8.10 -16.76
C ARG A 17 -3.73 7.23 -17.70
N HIS A 18 -3.88 5.91 -17.62
CA HIS A 18 -3.03 4.92 -18.28
C HIS A 18 -3.76 4.10 -19.34
N TRP A 19 -4.91 4.59 -19.86
CA TRP A 19 -5.70 3.86 -20.84
C TRP A 19 -4.91 3.50 -22.13
N ARG A 20 -3.95 4.37 -22.53
CA ARG A 20 -3.10 4.12 -23.71
C ARG A 20 -2.14 2.96 -23.47
N GLU A 21 -1.52 2.89 -22.31
CA GLU A 21 -0.61 1.81 -21.91
C GLU A 21 -1.38 0.50 -21.81
N LEU A 22 -2.52 0.50 -21.12
CA LEU A 22 -3.41 -0.65 -21.03
C LEU A 22 -3.84 -1.14 -22.44
N LEU A 23 -4.24 -0.22 -23.29
CA LEU A 23 -4.66 -0.55 -24.65
C LEU A 23 -3.51 -1.15 -25.47
N TRP A 24 -2.30 -0.63 -25.29
CA TRP A 24 -1.09 -1.16 -25.91
C TRP A 24 -0.73 -2.56 -25.41
N ASP A 25 -0.84 -2.80 -24.10
CA ASP A 25 -0.58 -4.11 -23.50
C ASP A 25 -1.65 -5.14 -23.88
N VAL A 26 -2.91 -4.73 -23.93
CA VAL A 26 -4.00 -5.56 -24.48
C VAL A 26 -3.73 -5.92 -25.95
N LEU A 27 -3.30 -4.95 -26.75
CA LEU A 27 -2.96 -5.19 -28.17
C LEU A 27 -1.81 -6.17 -28.31
N LYS A 28 -0.70 -5.97 -27.56
CA LYS A 28 0.45 -6.91 -27.54
C LYS A 28 0.01 -8.32 -27.17
N THR A 29 -0.77 -8.45 -26.10
CA THR A 29 -1.28 -9.75 -25.62
C THR A 29 -2.17 -10.41 -26.67
N THR A 30 -3.02 -9.62 -27.35
CA THR A 30 -3.90 -10.10 -28.42
C THR A 30 -3.09 -10.61 -29.61
N VAL A 31 -2.11 -9.82 -30.08
CA VAL A 31 -1.24 -10.21 -31.23
C VAL A 31 -0.39 -11.44 -30.85
N ALA A 32 0.20 -11.47 -29.67
CA ALA A 32 0.97 -12.61 -29.21
C ALA A 32 0.10 -13.87 -29.08
N GLY A 33 -1.08 -13.76 -28.49
CA GLY A 33 -2.04 -14.85 -28.36
C GLY A 33 -2.49 -15.41 -29.72
N PHE A 34 -2.76 -14.52 -30.66
CA PHE A 34 -3.12 -14.91 -32.04
C PHE A 34 -1.96 -15.64 -32.73
N GLY A 35 -0.74 -15.12 -32.63
CA GLY A 35 0.48 -15.76 -33.15
C GLY A 35 0.72 -17.14 -32.57
N ILE A 36 0.58 -17.31 -31.25
CA ILE A 36 0.75 -18.59 -30.56
C ILE A 36 -0.30 -19.61 -31.06
N ILE A 37 -1.57 -19.19 -31.15
CA ILE A 37 -2.66 -20.09 -31.64
C ILE A 37 -2.37 -20.57 -33.06
N ILE A 38 -2.01 -19.68 -33.97
CA ILE A 38 -1.70 -20.05 -35.36
C ILE A 38 -0.51 -21.00 -35.40
N THR A 39 0.62 -20.62 -34.79
CA THR A 39 1.87 -21.41 -34.80
C THR A 39 1.67 -22.80 -34.21
N PHE A 40 0.99 -22.89 -33.06
CA PHE A 40 0.73 -24.17 -32.41
C PHE A 40 -0.21 -25.03 -33.21
N SER A 41 -1.26 -24.45 -33.80
CA SER A 41 -2.21 -25.19 -34.64
C SER A 41 -1.56 -25.69 -35.90
N ASP A 42 -0.72 -24.89 -36.55
CA ASP A 42 0.02 -25.27 -37.74
C ASP A 42 1.01 -26.41 -37.44
N ALA A 43 1.75 -26.31 -36.32
CA ALA A 43 2.64 -27.39 -35.86
C ALA A 43 1.88 -28.69 -35.57
N LEU A 44 0.67 -28.60 -35.01
CA LEU A 44 -0.16 -29.76 -34.68
C LEU A 44 -0.75 -30.41 -35.93
N LEU A 45 -1.20 -29.60 -36.92
CA LEU A 45 -1.70 -30.07 -38.18
C LEU A 45 -0.63 -30.83 -39.00
N ASN A 46 0.63 -30.38 -38.92
CA ASN A 46 1.75 -31.05 -39.62
C ASN A 46 2.15 -32.41 -38.98
N VAL A 47 1.74 -32.69 -37.73
CA VAL A 47 2.05 -33.95 -37.02
C VAL A 47 0.89 -34.95 -37.10
N LEU A 48 -0.33 -34.47 -37.22
CA LEU A 48 -1.52 -35.31 -37.23
C LEU A 48 -1.75 -35.93 -38.62
N PRO A 49 -2.17 -37.21 -38.73
CA PRO A 49 -2.57 -37.81 -39.98
C PRO A 49 -3.74 -37.03 -40.59
N GLU A 50 -3.66 -36.78 -41.93
CA GLU A 50 -4.66 -35.99 -42.67
C GLU A 50 -6.08 -36.60 -42.64
N ASP A 51 -6.17 -37.91 -42.50
CA ASP A 51 -7.42 -38.68 -42.45
C ASP A 51 -8.01 -38.75 -41.02
N SER A 52 -7.36 -38.16 -40.03
CA SER A 52 -7.85 -38.15 -38.66
C SER A 52 -8.97 -37.10 -38.45
N ARG A 53 -10.01 -37.49 -37.72
CA ARG A 53 -11.10 -36.56 -37.33
C ARG A 53 -10.55 -35.33 -36.57
N LEU A 54 -9.44 -35.49 -35.85
CA LEU A 54 -8.83 -34.43 -35.10
C LEU A 54 -8.14 -33.41 -36.03
N HIS A 55 -7.48 -33.88 -37.10
CA HIS A 55 -6.90 -33.01 -38.12
C HIS A 55 -7.99 -32.18 -38.81
N GLU A 56 -9.08 -32.81 -39.25
CA GLU A 56 -10.21 -32.10 -39.89
C GLU A 56 -10.84 -31.03 -38.98
N LEU A 57 -11.01 -31.36 -37.70
CA LEU A 57 -11.57 -30.45 -36.70
C LEU A 57 -10.66 -29.26 -36.42
N LEU A 58 -9.36 -29.50 -36.27
CA LEU A 58 -8.35 -28.45 -36.07
C LEU A 58 -8.20 -27.57 -37.32
N TYR A 59 -8.17 -28.18 -38.50
CA TYR A 59 -8.11 -27.45 -39.76
C TYR A 59 -9.29 -26.49 -39.90
N LYS A 60 -10.52 -26.97 -39.68
CA LYS A 60 -11.73 -26.12 -39.66
C LYS A 60 -11.67 -25.02 -38.61
N LEU A 61 -11.18 -25.33 -37.40
CA LEU A 61 -11.08 -24.34 -36.29
C LEU A 61 -10.11 -23.22 -36.63
N VAL A 62 -8.99 -23.56 -37.29
CA VAL A 62 -7.95 -22.58 -37.65
C VAL A 62 -8.35 -21.73 -38.85
N HIS A 63 -8.98 -22.34 -39.85
CA HIS A 63 -9.34 -21.63 -41.09
C HIS A 63 -10.69 -20.91 -41.02
N LEU A 64 -11.62 -21.37 -40.14
CA LEU A 64 -12.93 -20.74 -39.96
C LEU A 64 -12.88 -19.22 -39.76
N PRO A 65 -11.93 -18.65 -38.94
CA PRO A 65 -11.83 -17.20 -38.78
C PRO A 65 -11.43 -16.47 -40.07
N PHE A 66 -10.67 -17.11 -40.95
CA PHE A 66 -10.21 -16.51 -42.22
C PHE A 66 -11.23 -16.64 -43.33
N ASP A 67 -12.04 -17.70 -43.31
CA ASP A 67 -13.09 -17.93 -44.31
C ASP A 67 -14.30 -17.01 -44.08
N HIS A 68 -14.51 -16.57 -42.82
CA HIS A 68 -15.65 -15.74 -42.46
C HIS A 68 -15.20 -14.52 -41.65
N PRO A 69 -15.30 -13.29 -42.18
CA PRO A 69 -14.84 -12.08 -41.49
C PRO A 69 -15.56 -11.85 -40.15
N ALA A 70 -16.79 -12.29 -39.99
CA ALA A 70 -17.49 -12.17 -38.68
C ALA A 70 -16.87 -13.05 -37.60
N THR A 71 -16.43 -14.27 -37.93
CA THR A 71 -15.76 -15.16 -36.95
C THR A 71 -14.36 -14.68 -36.59
N LEU A 72 -13.64 -14.06 -37.54
CA LEU A 72 -12.38 -13.39 -37.29
C LEU A 72 -12.54 -12.24 -36.27
N LEU A 73 -13.56 -11.39 -36.47
CA LEU A 73 -13.86 -10.29 -35.53
C LEU A 73 -14.23 -10.80 -34.14
N ILE A 74 -14.99 -11.88 -34.04
CA ILE A 74 -15.33 -12.53 -32.77
C ILE A 74 -14.06 -13.08 -32.08
N ALA A 75 -13.18 -13.76 -32.82
CA ALA A 75 -11.93 -14.30 -32.28
C ALA A 75 -11.01 -13.18 -31.77
N ILE A 76 -10.84 -12.10 -32.52
CA ILE A 76 -10.09 -10.91 -32.10
C ILE A 76 -10.74 -10.30 -30.84
N GLY A 77 -12.06 -10.14 -30.81
CA GLY A 77 -12.80 -9.60 -29.68
C GLY A 77 -12.61 -10.43 -28.40
N LEU A 78 -12.64 -11.76 -28.51
CA LEU A 78 -12.36 -12.67 -27.40
C LEU A 78 -10.92 -12.54 -26.89
N LEU A 79 -9.93 -12.48 -27.80
CA LEU A 79 -8.53 -12.28 -27.43
C LEU A 79 -8.30 -10.91 -26.77
N MET A 80 -8.95 -9.86 -27.26
CA MET A 80 -8.93 -8.55 -26.63
C MET A 80 -9.55 -8.58 -25.24
N LEU A 81 -10.65 -9.30 -25.04
CA LEU A 81 -11.27 -9.48 -23.73
C LEU A 81 -10.35 -10.24 -22.77
N ILE A 82 -9.71 -11.30 -23.23
CA ILE A 82 -8.70 -12.04 -22.46
C ILE A 82 -7.53 -11.11 -22.10
N GLY A 83 -7.00 -10.37 -23.09
CA GLY A 83 -5.96 -9.39 -22.87
C GLY A 83 -6.35 -8.32 -21.83
N LEU A 84 -7.59 -7.83 -21.88
CA LEU A 84 -8.12 -6.88 -20.90
C LEU A 84 -8.19 -7.48 -19.48
N VAL A 85 -8.63 -8.73 -19.35
CA VAL A 85 -8.70 -9.43 -18.07
C VAL A 85 -7.29 -9.69 -17.51
N MET A 86 -6.35 -10.11 -18.36
CA MET A 86 -4.96 -10.39 -17.95
C MET A 86 -4.21 -9.13 -17.52
N ASN A 87 -4.42 -8.01 -18.19
CA ASN A 87 -3.80 -6.72 -17.90
C ASN A 87 -4.66 -5.83 -17.01
N TRP A 88 -5.73 -6.39 -16.38
CA TRP A 88 -6.58 -5.61 -15.48
C TRP A 88 -5.79 -5.10 -14.27
N PRO A 89 -5.84 -3.80 -13.95
CA PRO A 89 -5.02 -3.22 -12.90
C PRO A 89 -5.30 -3.87 -11.55
N THR A 90 -4.25 -4.39 -10.94
CA THR A 90 -4.27 -4.90 -9.58
C THR A 90 -4.02 -3.74 -8.60
N THR A 91 -4.67 -3.78 -7.45
CA THR A 91 -4.57 -2.74 -6.42
C THR A 91 -4.09 -3.31 -5.09
N LYS A 92 -3.61 -4.56 -5.13
CA LYS A 92 -3.24 -5.30 -3.93
C LYS A 92 -2.17 -6.32 -4.21
N ALA A 93 -1.13 -6.31 -3.39
CA ALA A 93 -0.15 -7.37 -3.28
C ALA A 93 -0.21 -8.00 -1.88
N THR A 94 -0.03 -9.30 -1.79
CA THR A 94 -0.05 -10.01 -0.52
C THR A 94 1.06 -11.04 -0.48
N TYR A 95 1.84 -11.03 0.60
CA TYR A 95 2.84 -12.02 0.92
C TYR A 95 2.58 -12.60 2.30
N LYS A 96 2.75 -13.90 2.46
CA LYS A 96 2.73 -14.60 3.74
C LYS A 96 4.07 -15.30 3.91
N ASP A 97 4.77 -14.99 5.00
CA ASP A 97 6.04 -15.62 5.32
C ASP A 97 5.78 -17.06 5.79
N PRO A 98 6.32 -18.07 5.09
CA PRO A 98 6.07 -19.47 5.43
C PRO A 98 6.70 -19.89 6.77
N GLN A 99 7.68 -19.14 7.27
CA GLN A 99 8.43 -19.50 8.49
C GLN A 99 7.79 -18.91 9.75
N THR A 100 7.22 -17.69 9.66
CA THR A 100 6.79 -16.92 10.82
C THR A 100 5.29 -16.66 10.86
N ASP A 101 4.54 -17.10 9.86
CA ASP A 101 3.10 -16.81 9.66
C ASP A 101 2.75 -15.31 9.54
N LEU A 102 3.79 -14.46 9.45
CA LEU A 102 3.62 -13.03 9.23
C LEU A 102 3.07 -12.76 7.84
N LYS A 103 2.10 -11.86 7.77
CA LYS A 103 1.48 -11.46 6.52
C LYS A 103 1.71 -9.98 6.27
N VAL A 104 2.18 -9.63 5.07
CA VAL A 104 2.28 -8.25 4.59
C VAL A 104 1.33 -8.06 3.43
N ILE A 105 0.56 -6.98 3.48
CA ILE A 105 -0.38 -6.57 2.44
C ILE A 105 -0.02 -5.14 2.04
N VAL A 106 0.28 -4.91 0.76
CA VAL A 106 0.35 -3.57 0.17
C VAL A 106 -0.92 -3.38 -0.65
N GLU A 107 -1.76 -2.43 -0.30
CA GLU A 107 -3.11 -2.30 -0.89
C GLU A 107 -3.49 -0.83 -1.08
N CYS A 108 -4.06 -0.52 -2.25
CA CYS A 108 -4.67 0.79 -2.46
C CYS A 108 -6.00 0.86 -1.70
N CYS A 109 -5.98 1.52 -0.54
CA CYS A 109 -7.15 1.62 0.33
C CYS A 109 -7.08 2.87 1.23
N ASP A 110 -8.21 3.24 1.81
CA ASP A 110 -8.27 4.25 2.86
C ASP A 110 -7.88 3.58 4.20
N LEU A 111 -6.92 4.18 4.91
CA LEU A 111 -6.48 3.76 6.23
C LEU A 111 -7.63 3.69 7.23
N PHE A 112 -8.51 4.67 7.19
CA PHE A 112 -9.62 4.81 8.13
C PHE A 112 -10.76 3.82 7.91
N ASP A 113 -10.83 3.18 6.75
CA ASP A 113 -11.82 2.15 6.43
C ASP A 113 -11.35 0.73 6.83
N GLN A 114 -10.13 0.58 7.41
CA GLN A 114 -9.58 -0.72 7.76
C GLN A 114 -9.88 -1.10 9.21
N ASP A 115 -10.08 -2.40 9.46
CA ASP A 115 -10.23 -2.92 10.82
C ASP A 115 -8.85 -3.19 11.45
N GLY A 116 -8.73 -3.08 12.77
CA GLY A 116 -7.49 -3.23 13.53
C GLY A 116 -6.87 -1.90 13.92
N LEU A 117 -5.65 -1.95 14.42
CA LEU A 117 -4.90 -0.76 14.84
C LEU A 117 -4.53 0.10 13.62
N ARG A 118 -4.88 1.36 13.65
CA ARG A 118 -4.54 2.35 12.62
C ARG A 118 -3.42 3.24 13.10
N ILE A 119 -2.30 3.23 12.39
CA ILE A 119 -1.14 4.06 12.73
C ILE A 119 -1.29 5.43 12.08
N ILE A 120 -1.25 6.46 12.90
CA ILE A 120 -1.31 7.87 12.53
C ILE A 120 0.05 8.50 12.82
N HIS A 121 0.78 8.90 11.80
CA HIS A 121 2.04 9.60 11.97
C HIS A 121 1.81 11.06 12.35
N CYS A 122 2.51 11.51 13.40
CA CYS A 122 2.41 12.82 14.01
C CYS A 122 3.78 13.47 14.12
N VAL A 123 3.82 14.76 14.46
CA VAL A 123 5.03 15.42 14.89
C VAL A 123 5.48 14.89 16.27
N ASP A 124 6.74 15.07 16.62
CA ASP A 124 7.36 14.57 17.87
C ASP A 124 6.77 15.18 19.14
N THR A 125 6.00 16.25 19.02
CA THR A 125 5.27 16.90 20.11
C THR A 125 3.84 16.38 20.29
N PHE A 126 3.34 15.54 19.38
CA PHE A 126 1.92 15.12 19.33
C PHE A 126 0.94 16.30 19.33
N ASP A 127 1.29 17.38 18.63
CA ASP A 127 0.49 18.60 18.55
C ASP A 127 -0.86 18.37 17.90
N THR A 128 -1.88 19.11 18.34
CA THR A 128 -3.27 19.00 17.84
C THR A 128 -3.78 20.29 17.21
N ALA A 129 -2.94 21.33 17.09
CA ALA A 129 -3.30 22.63 16.53
C ALA A 129 -3.61 22.53 15.02
N LEU A 130 -4.87 22.21 14.72
CA LEU A 130 -5.36 22.03 13.36
C LEU A 130 -5.39 23.36 12.60
N GLY A 131 -4.80 23.36 11.42
CA GLY A 131 -4.76 24.52 10.51
C GLY A 131 -3.51 25.39 10.68
N THR A 132 -2.87 25.39 11.84
CA THR A 132 -1.63 26.11 12.11
C THR A 132 -0.41 25.21 12.01
N ILE A 133 -0.38 24.12 12.80
CA ILE A 133 0.71 23.14 12.80
C ILE A 133 0.31 21.91 11.99
N ILE A 134 -0.91 21.43 12.18
CA ILE A 134 -1.38 20.20 11.55
C ILE A 134 -2.29 20.54 10.36
N SER A 135 -1.88 20.13 9.16
CA SER A 135 -2.70 20.27 7.97
C SER A 135 -4.01 19.49 8.08
N PRO A 136 -5.21 20.10 7.84
CA PRO A 136 -6.48 19.38 7.86
C PRO A 136 -6.58 18.22 6.85
N ARG A 137 -5.72 18.23 5.82
CA ARG A 137 -5.68 17.20 4.77
C ARG A 137 -4.67 16.07 5.05
N SER A 138 -3.87 16.21 6.11
CA SER A 138 -2.95 15.15 6.54
C SER A 138 -3.72 14.01 7.20
N VAL A 139 -3.08 12.84 7.28
CA VAL A 139 -3.64 11.68 8.02
C VAL A 139 -3.91 12.06 9.48
N HIS A 140 -3.00 12.83 10.10
CA HIS A 140 -3.18 13.36 11.45
C HIS A 140 -4.37 14.32 11.54
N GLY A 141 -4.50 15.27 10.60
CA GLY A 141 -5.65 16.20 10.58
C GLY A 141 -6.99 15.49 10.38
N LEU A 142 -7.02 14.44 9.56
CA LEU A 142 -8.22 13.60 9.40
C LEU A 142 -8.56 12.82 10.68
N PHE A 143 -7.57 12.36 11.44
CA PHE A 143 -7.77 11.76 12.75
C PHE A 143 -8.37 12.77 13.73
N LEU A 144 -7.80 13.97 13.85
CA LEU A 144 -8.34 15.03 14.71
C LEU A 144 -9.78 15.40 14.36
N ALA A 145 -10.12 15.46 13.07
CA ALA A 145 -11.49 15.69 12.63
C ALA A 145 -12.44 14.54 13.06
N ARG A 146 -11.96 13.29 13.13
CA ARG A 146 -12.73 12.16 13.66
C ARG A 146 -12.93 12.25 15.17
N CYS A 147 -11.90 12.62 15.94
CA CYS A 147 -12.00 12.89 17.37
C CYS A 147 -13.12 13.93 17.62
N LYS A 148 -13.04 15.07 16.94
CA LYS A 148 -14.03 16.14 17.05
C LYS A 148 -15.45 15.64 16.72
N LYS A 149 -15.62 14.87 15.66
CA LYS A 149 -16.93 14.31 15.26
C LYS A 149 -17.49 13.35 16.29
N ALA A 150 -16.62 12.60 16.96
CA ALA A 150 -16.98 11.63 18.00
C ALA A 150 -17.12 12.25 19.39
N GLY A 151 -16.86 13.55 19.56
CA GLY A 151 -16.86 14.22 20.84
C GLY A 151 -15.69 13.84 21.75
N VAL A 152 -14.59 13.33 21.16
CA VAL A 152 -13.36 12.98 21.90
C VAL A 152 -12.42 14.16 21.91
N ASP A 153 -11.99 14.57 23.10
CA ASP A 153 -10.93 15.55 23.30
C ASP A 153 -9.59 14.88 23.00
N ALA A 154 -8.98 15.24 21.85
CA ALA A 154 -7.74 14.66 21.40
C ALA A 154 -6.56 15.02 22.30
N ASP A 155 -6.52 16.24 22.84
CA ASP A 155 -5.46 16.68 23.76
C ASP A 155 -5.50 15.88 25.06
N ALA A 156 -6.67 15.79 25.68
CA ALA A 156 -6.84 15.01 26.92
C ALA A 156 -6.54 13.53 26.72
N ALA A 157 -6.91 12.95 25.58
CA ALA A 157 -6.60 11.56 25.25
C ALA A 157 -5.10 11.32 25.09
N ILE A 158 -4.39 12.22 24.39
CA ILE A 158 -2.95 12.17 24.20
C ILE A 158 -2.23 12.34 25.55
N ASP A 159 -2.60 13.31 26.37
CA ASP A 159 -2.01 13.55 27.68
C ASP A 159 -2.18 12.33 28.59
N THR A 160 -3.35 11.71 28.56
CA THR A 160 -3.61 10.48 29.32
C THR A 160 -2.72 9.34 28.86
N ALA A 161 -2.57 9.15 27.56
CA ALA A 161 -1.77 8.07 26.99
C ALA A 161 -0.27 8.27 27.23
N LEU A 162 0.21 9.51 27.19
CA LEU A 162 1.62 9.86 27.40
C LEU A 162 2.01 10.10 28.87
N ARG A 163 1.06 10.06 29.79
CA ARG A 163 1.27 10.39 31.24
C ARG A 163 2.48 9.72 31.87
N PHE A 164 2.81 8.50 31.46
CA PHE A 164 3.96 7.74 31.98
C PHE A 164 5.15 7.69 31.02
N THR A 165 5.07 8.39 29.89
CA THR A 165 6.14 8.46 28.91
C THR A 165 6.95 9.71 29.15
N LYS A 166 8.24 9.52 29.50
CA LYS A 166 9.13 10.64 29.74
C LYS A 166 9.44 11.36 28.43
N PRO A 167 9.27 12.69 28.34
CA PRO A 167 9.75 13.46 27.18
C PRO A 167 11.26 13.31 27.01
N ALA A 168 11.72 13.28 25.76
CA ALA A 168 13.14 13.31 25.44
C ALA A 168 13.76 14.69 25.67
N ALA A 169 12.97 15.74 25.42
CA ALA A 169 13.34 17.16 25.64
C ALA A 169 12.08 18.01 25.79
N THR A 170 12.24 19.20 26.36
CA THR A 170 11.22 20.26 26.37
C THR A 170 11.80 21.48 25.66
N ASP A 171 11.06 22.08 24.74
CA ASP A 171 11.48 23.24 23.93
C ASP A 171 10.41 24.33 24.02
N GLU A 172 10.66 25.35 24.82
CA GLU A 172 9.72 26.45 25.09
C GLU A 172 9.47 27.35 23.86
N GLU A 173 10.34 27.29 22.86
CA GLU A 173 10.23 28.16 21.68
C GLU A 173 9.33 27.55 20.58
N LEU A 174 8.86 26.32 20.74
CA LEU A 174 7.96 25.71 19.78
C LEU A 174 6.59 26.43 19.74
N PRO A 175 5.93 26.46 18.57
CA PRO A 175 4.65 27.15 18.43
C PRO A 175 3.47 26.44 19.12
N GLY A 176 3.59 25.13 19.42
CA GLY A 176 2.52 24.32 20.03
C GLY A 176 2.93 23.70 21.36
N ARG A 177 2.74 22.39 21.47
CA ARG A 177 3.16 21.60 22.64
C ARG A 177 4.68 21.63 22.76
N LYS A 178 5.17 21.69 24.00
CA LYS A 178 6.59 21.94 24.29
C LYS A 178 7.42 20.67 24.50
N ASP A 179 6.76 19.60 24.95
CA ASP A 179 7.41 18.32 25.18
C ASP A 179 7.62 17.55 23.88
N ARG A 180 8.87 17.16 23.64
CA ARG A 180 9.29 16.32 22.51
C ARG A 180 9.48 14.90 22.95
N TYR A 181 9.05 13.97 22.14
CA TYR A 181 9.21 12.53 22.36
C TYR A 181 10.15 11.91 21.33
N GLU A 182 10.81 10.83 21.71
CA GLU A 182 11.66 10.08 20.77
C GLU A 182 10.88 9.64 19.55
N LEU A 183 11.49 9.70 18.36
CA LEU A 183 10.88 9.21 17.13
C LEU A 183 10.57 7.71 17.23
N GLY A 184 9.32 7.36 16.93
CA GLY A 184 8.78 6.01 17.08
C GLY A 184 8.02 5.79 18.40
N THR A 185 7.92 6.80 19.28
CA THR A 185 7.01 6.74 20.45
C THR A 185 5.58 6.56 19.98
N VAL A 186 4.85 5.62 20.60
CA VAL A 186 3.47 5.30 20.26
C VAL A 186 2.53 5.78 21.37
N CYS A 187 1.57 6.61 20.99
CA CYS A 187 0.50 7.11 21.84
C CYS A 187 -0.83 6.46 21.43
N PRO A 188 -1.36 5.48 22.18
CA PRO A 188 -2.62 4.83 21.87
C PRO A 188 -3.81 5.74 22.20
N VAL A 189 -4.75 5.88 21.25
CA VAL A 189 -5.99 6.64 21.44
C VAL A 189 -7.16 5.81 20.91
N GLU A 190 -8.26 5.79 21.64
CA GLU A 190 -9.49 5.09 21.27
C GLU A 190 -10.59 6.09 20.89
N ILE A 191 -11.31 5.80 19.81
CA ILE A 191 -12.51 6.54 19.40
C ILE A 191 -13.64 5.53 19.26
N GLY A 192 -14.49 5.40 20.28
CA GLY A 192 -15.51 4.36 20.32
C GLY A 192 -14.87 2.96 20.37
N GLN A 193 -15.11 2.16 19.33
CA GLN A 193 -14.49 0.82 19.17
C GLN A 193 -13.25 0.81 18.29
N GLU A 194 -12.85 1.96 17.79
CA GLU A 194 -11.69 2.08 16.88
C GLU A 194 -10.44 2.42 17.69
N THR A 195 -9.35 1.68 17.45
CA THR A 195 -8.05 1.90 18.09
C THR A 195 -7.09 2.57 17.11
N TYR A 196 -6.45 3.62 17.56
CA TYR A 196 -5.44 4.38 16.84
C TYR A 196 -4.12 4.38 17.62
N GLY A 197 -3.00 4.28 16.90
CA GLY A 197 -1.67 4.49 17.45
C GLY A 197 -1.09 5.75 16.80
N LEU A 198 -1.08 6.86 17.55
CA LEU A 198 -0.36 8.04 17.11
C LEU A 198 1.13 7.79 17.31
N VAL A 199 1.94 8.10 16.30
CA VAL A 199 3.37 7.81 16.35
C VAL A 199 4.16 9.06 16.03
N SER A 200 5.10 9.42 16.90
CA SER A 200 6.06 10.51 16.69
C SER A 200 6.94 10.18 15.50
N PHE A 201 6.72 10.87 14.37
CA PHE A 201 7.36 10.54 13.09
C PHE A 201 8.44 11.54 12.68
N SER A 202 8.24 12.81 12.96
CA SER A 202 9.04 13.90 12.45
C SER A 202 9.20 15.01 13.48
N HIS A 203 10.25 15.80 13.34
CA HIS A 203 10.50 16.94 14.21
C HIS A 203 9.70 18.16 13.75
N LEU A 204 9.13 18.86 14.73
CA LEU A 204 8.57 20.19 14.52
C LEU A 204 9.68 21.22 14.80
N ASN A 205 9.99 22.10 13.87
CA ASN A 205 10.90 23.21 14.10
C ASN A 205 10.18 24.46 14.61
N LYS A 206 10.94 25.50 14.97
CA LYS A 206 10.40 26.77 15.53
C LYS A 206 9.55 27.54 14.52
N GLU A 207 9.81 27.34 13.23
CA GLU A 207 9.08 27.93 12.12
C GLU A 207 7.77 27.19 11.80
N GLY A 208 7.48 26.08 12.51
CA GLY A 208 6.31 25.24 12.27
C GLY A 208 6.47 24.28 11.09
N SER A 209 7.67 24.14 10.53
CA SER A 209 7.98 23.17 9.49
C SER A 209 8.28 21.79 10.08
N ILE A 210 8.07 20.75 9.30
CA ILE A 210 8.20 19.36 9.69
C ILE A 210 9.34 18.73 8.91
N GLU A 211 10.36 18.24 9.63
CA GLU A 211 11.59 17.73 9.06
C GLU A 211 11.92 16.33 9.57
N ILE A 212 12.52 15.50 8.72
CA ILE A 212 13.10 14.22 9.09
C ILE A 212 14.20 13.86 8.09
N THR A 213 15.37 13.46 8.57
CA THR A 213 16.46 12.97 7.73
C THR A 213 16.24 11.50 7.34
N ARG A 214 16.94 11.04 6.30
CA ARG A 214 16.89 9.62 5.88
C ARG A 214 17.28 8.65 6.99
N LYS A 215 18.32 8.99 7.76
CA LYS A 215 18.79 8.17 8.87
C LYS A 215 17.74 8.08 9.97
N GLU A 216 17.13 9.20 10.31
CA GLU A 216 16.05 9.27 11.30
C GLU A 216 14.81 8.51 10.84
N TYR A 217 14.48 8.56 9.55
CA TYR A 217 13.35 7.83 8.99
C TYR A 217 13.48 6.31 9.19
N VAL A 218 14.68 5.73 8.96
CA VAL A 218 14.93 4.30 9.24
C VAL A 218 14.89 4.00 10.72
N ASN A 219 15.54 4.82 11.55
CA ASN A 219 15.56 4.65 13.02
C ASN A 219 14.15 4.77 13.61
N PHE A 220 13.38 5.74 13.14
CA PHE A 220 11.97 5.90 13.47
C PHE A 220 11.19 4.60 13.24
N MET A 221 11.26 4.03 12.04
CA MET A 221 10.53 2.80 11.71
C MET A 221 10.94 1.64 12.62
N MET A 222 12.24 1.45 12.84
CA MET A 222 12.73 0.41 13.74
C MET A 222 12.21 0.58 15.17
N ASN A 223 12.18 1.82 15.68
CA ASN A 223 11.66 2.13 17.01
C ASN A 223 10.14 1.95 17.08
N MET A 224 9.41 2.43 16.06
CA MET A 224 7.96 2.24 15.95
C MET A 224 7.56 0.75 16.03
N TRP A 225 8.20 -0.12 15.22
CA TRP A 225 7.88 -1.54 15.26
C TRP A 225 8.23 -2.19 16.61
N LYS A 226 9.35 -1.79 17.25
CA LYS A 226 9.71 -2.26 18.59
C LYS A 226 8.68 -1.85 19.63
N ASN A 227 8.24 -0.59 19.61
CA ASN A 227 7.26 -0.06 20.55
C ASN A 227 5.87 -0.69 20.33
N LEU A 228 5.45 -0.89 19.10
CA LEU A 228 4.20 -1.60 18.78
C LEU A 228 4.24 -3.09 19.18
N ALA A 229 5.41 -3.68 19.39
CA ALA A 229 5.55 -5.04 19.93
C ALA A 229 5.40 -5.12 21.46
N ALA A 230 5.13 -3.99 22.13
CA ALA A 230 4.78 -4.00 23.56
C ALA A 230 3.47 -4.76 23.77
N PRO A 231 3.32 -5.56 24.86
CA PRO A 231 2.12 -6.38 25.09
C PRO A 231 0.81 -5.60 25.09
N THR A 232 0.84 -4.35 25.53
CA THR A 232 -0.31 -3.43 25.62
C THR A 232 -0.75 -2.89 24.25
N LEU A 233 0.11 -2.94 23.23
CA LEU A 233 -0.14 -2.37 21.90
C LEU A 233 -0.23 -3.43 20.80
N ARG A 234 0.08 -4.69 21.13
CA ARG A 234 0.08 -5.79 20.16
C ARG A 234 -1.33 -6.06 19.64
N GLN A 235 -1.47 -6.07 18.33
CA GLN A 235 -2.73 -6.31 17.63
C GLN A 235 -2.56 -7.39 16.55
N ASP A 236 -3.66 -8.04 16.15
CA ASP A 236 -3.61 -9.01 15.05
C ASP A 236 -3.34 -8.32 13.70
N VAL A 237 -3.91 -7.15 13.50
CA VAL A 237 -3.76 -6.37 12.26
C VAL A 237 -3.32 -4.95 12.58
N ILE A 238 -2.22 -4.53 12.00
CA ILE A 238 -1.76 -3.14 11.99
C ILE A 238 -1.92 -2.57 10.58
N ASN A 239 -2.57 -1.43 10.48
CA ASN A 239 -2.74 -0.69 9.25
C ASN A 239 -1.93 0.60 9.31
N VAL A 240 -1.15 0.88 8.28
CA VAL A 240 -0.29 2.05 8.21
C VAL A 240 -0.37 2.67 6.83
N ALA A 241 -0.51 3.99 6.74
CA ALA A 241 -0.37 4.70 5.48
C ALA A 241 1.11 4.79 5.09
N VAL A 242 1.40 4.94 3.79
CA VAL A 242 2.77 5.26 3.36
C VAL A 242 3.17 6.61 3.95
N MET A 243 4.19 6.59 4.79
CA MET A 243 4.62 7.75 5.57
C MET A 243 5.49 8.70 4.74
N GLY A 244 5.34 10.02 4.96
CA GLY A 244 6.19 11.03 4.35
C GLY A 244 5.87 11.38 2.88
N ASN A 245 4.63 11.18 2.41
CA ASN A 245 4.31 11.40 1.00
C ASN A 245 3.95 12.84 0.60
N ARG A 246 3.48 13.71 1.49
CA ARG A 246 2.97 15.04 1.08
C ARG A 246 3.29 16.23 1.99
N PHE A 247 3.52 16.03 3.26
CA PHE A 247 3.57 17.11 4.24
C PHE A 247 4.84 17.09 5.09
N VAL A 248 5.84 16.33 4.66
CA VAL A 248 7.11 16.19 5.35
C VAL A 248 8.22 16.38 4.31
N ASP A 249 9.15 17.28 4.59
CA ASP A 249 10.36 17.44 3.78
C ASP A 249 11.29 16.23 3.99
N LEU A 250 10.95 15.16 3.28
CA LEU A 250 11.90 14.09 3.02
C LEU A 250 12.74 14.48 1.80
N PRO A 251 13.99 14.05 1.73
CA PRO A 251 14.81 14.23 0.52
C PRO A 251 14.00 13.83 -0.72
N SER A 252 14.03 14.66 -1.75
CA SER A 252 13.23 14.55 -2.98
C SER A 252 13.45 13.27 -3.79
N ASP A 253 14.47 12.50 -3.43
CA ASP A 253 14.87 11.22 -4.04
C ASP A 253 14.13 9.99 -3.48
N PHE A 254 13.26 10.18 -2.46
CA PHE A 254 12.47 9.08 -1.89
C PHE A 254 11.18 8.82 -2.65
N SER A 255 11.17 7.82 -3.54
CA SER A 255 9.94 7.37 -4.20
C SER A 255 8.95 6.71 -3.21
N THR A 256 7.68 6.64 -3.58
CA THR A 256 6.66 5.93 -2.80
C THR A 256 7.04 4.46 -2.61
N GLU A 257 7.60 3.82 -3.63
CA GLU A 257 8.04 2.42 -3.55
C GLU A 257 9.19 2.25 -2.57
N GLN A 258 10.21 3.11 -2.61
CA GLN A 258 11.32 3.07 -1.65
C GLN A 258 10.86 3.22 -0.20
N LYS A 259 9.85 4.06 0.06
CA LYS A 259 9.24 4.18 1.39
C LYS A 259 8.55 2.88 1.82
N ILE A 260 7.77 2.27 0.93
CA ILE A 260 7.11 0.97 1.18
C ILE A 260 8.17 -0.12 1.44
N ASP A 261 9.23 -0.16 0.64
CA ASP A 261 10.33 -1.13 0.80
C ASP A 261 11.00 -1.01 2.16
N MET A 262 11.30 0.22 2.60
CA MET A 262 11.87 0.45 3.93
C MET A 262 10.90 0.08 5.06
N MET A 263 9.60 0.34 4.90
CA MET A 263 8.59 -0.09 5.86
C MET A 263 8.57 -1.61 6.00
N ILE A 264 8.63 -2.34 4.90
CA ILE A 264 8.61 -3.81 4.87
C ILE A 264 9.91 -4.38 5.46
N GLN A 265 11.06 -3.87 5.05
CA GLN A 265 12.37 -4.34 5.53
C GLN A 265 12.51 -4.16 7.03
N THR A 266 12.21 -2.95 7.54
CA THR A 266 12.30 -2.65 8.97
C THR A 266 11.28 -3.43 9.78
N PHE A 267 10.07 -3.68 9.23
CA PHE A 267 9.08 -4.54 9.86
C PHE A 267 9.61 -5.96 10.04
N PHE A 268 10.12 -6.61 8.99
CA PHE A 268 10.66 -7.96 9.11
C PHE A 268 11.88 -8.03 10.01
N ALA A 269 12.76 -7.02 10.00
CA ALA A 269 13.93 -6.95 10.87
C ALA A 269 13.56 -7.00 12.36
N VAL A 270 12.43 -6.38 12.74
CA VAL A 270 11.94 -6.37 14.13
C VAL A 270 10.99 -7.55 14.39
N ALA A 271 10.02 -7.78 13.52
CA ALA A 271 8.93 -8.72 13.76
C ALA A 271 9.39 -10.18 13.86
N ARG A 272 10.48 -10.55 13.22
CA ARG A 272 11.10 -11.89 13.37
C ARG A 272 11.64 -12.16 14.77
N LYS A 273 12.08 -11.12 15.49
CA LYS A 273 12.55 -11.24 16.87
C LYS A 273 11.36 -11.15 17.84
N LYS A 274 10.47 -10.21 17.60
CA LYS A 274 9.27 -9.98 18.41
C LYS A 274 8.18 -9.36 17.54
N ALA A 275 7.19 -10.15 17.13
CA ALA A 275 6.12 -9.71 16.27
C ALA A 275 5.19 -8.71 16.99
N CYS A 276 4.96 -7.56 16.37
CA CYS A 276 3.95 -6.57 16.82
C CYS A 276 2.55 -6.90 16.32
N CYS A 277 2.42 -7.66 15.21
CA CYS A 277 1.14 -8.11 14.65
C CYS A 277 1.33 -9.38 13.84
N ARG A 278 0.23 -10.02 13.46
CA ARG A 278 0.22 -11.11 12.46
C ARG A 278 0.14 -10.55 11.03
N THR A 279 -0.57 -9.45 10.85
CA THR A 279 -0.77 -8.84 9.54
C THR A 279 -0.41 -7.37 9.58
N LEU A 280 0.58 -6.99 8.78
CA LEU A 280 0.85 -5.59 8.43
C LEU A 280 0.13 -5.26 7.14
N ARG A 281 -0.72 -4.22 7.13
CA ARG A 281 -1.28 -3.65 5.90
C ARG A 281 -0.72 -2.25 5.68
N ILE A 282 -0.07 -2.06 4.54
CA ILE A 282 0.40 -0.76 4.06
C ILE A 282 -0.66 -0.21 3.11
N CYS A 283 -1.30 0.86 3.53
CA CYS A 283 -2.36 1.54 2.80
C CYS A 283 -1.74 2.57 1.85
N VAL A 284 -1.81 2.31 0.55
CA VAL A 284 -1.40 3.26 -0.48
C VAL A 284 -2.61 4.13 -0.81
N HIS A 285 -2.46 5.45 -0.70
CA HIS A 285 -3.54 6.37 -1.06
C HIS A 285 -3.77 6.33 -2.58
N GLU A 286 -5.02 6.49 -3.01
CA GLU A 286 -5.40 6.39 -4.44
C GLU A 286 -4.62 7.34 -5.37
N SER A 287 -4.16 8.50 -4.86
CA SER A 287 -3.33 9.43 -5.65
C SER A 287 -1.93 8.90 -5.97
N ASN A 288 -1.41 7.97 -5.17
CA ASN A 288 -0.09 7.37 -5.31
C ASN A 288 -0.14 5.94 -5.88
N MET A 289 -1.34 5.47 -6.23
CA MET A 289 -1.53 4.14 -6.80
C MET A 289 -0.68 3.91 -8.07
N VAL A 290 -0.51 4.96 -8.87
CA VAL A 290 0.25 4.93 -10.14
C VAL A 290 1.76 4.75 -9.91
N GLU A 291 2.25 5.12 -8.73
CA GLU A 291 3.66 5.04 -8.36
C GLU A 291 4.04 3.65 -7.82
N VAL A 292 3.11 2.70 -7.78
CA VAL A 292 3.32 1.38 -7.15
C VAL A 292 2.94 0.26 -8.13
N ASP A 293 3.92 -0.55 -8.49
CA ASP A 293 3.72 -1.74 -9.32
C ASP A 293 3.22 -2.93 -8.46
N PHE A 294 1.92 -2.96 -8.19
CA PHE A 294 1.30 -4.01 -7.37
C PHE A 294 1.51 -5.44 -7.90
N PRO A 295 1.47 -5.73 -9.21
CA PRO A 295 1.78 -7.07 -9.73
C PRO A 295 3.13 -7.60 -9.29
N HIS A 296 4.18 -6.77 -9.33
CA HIS A 296 5.53 -7.16 -8.95
C HIS A 296 5.77 -7.13 -7.44
N TYR A 297 4.94 -6.41 -6.68
CA TYR A 297 5.15 -6.24 -5.24
C TYR A 297 5.12 -7.54 -4.45
N LYS A 298 4.43 -8.58 -4.89
CA LYS A 298 4.49 -9.89 -4.23
C LYS A 298 5.92 -10.47 -4.22
N ILE A 299 6.61 -10.38 -5.35
CA ILE A 299 8.00 -10.85 -5.49
C ILE A 299 8.94 -9.95 -4.69
N ILE A 300 8.73 -8.62 -4.75
CA ILE A 300 9.52 -7.64 -4.01
C ILE A 300 9.41 -7.90 -2.50
N ILE A 301 8.20 -8.06 -1.96
CA ILE A 301 7.99 -8.33 -0.53
C ILE A 301 8.68 -9.64 -0.12
N GLU A 302 8.59 -10.69 -0.93
CA GLU A 302 9.27 -11.96 -0.66
C GLU A 302 10.79 -11.77 -0.61
N HIS A 303 11.35 -11.00 -1.54
CA HIS A 303 12.78 -10.71 -1.56
C HIS A 303 13.22 -9.91 -0.34
N LEU A 304 12.49 -8.84 0.01
CA LEU A 304 12.75 -8.00 1.19
C LEU A 304 12.60 -8.79 2.49
N ALA A 305 11.62 -9.69 2.55
CA ALA A 305 11.45 -10.58 3.69
C ALA A 305 12.67 -11.51 3.89
N LYS A 306 13.28 -12.00 2.83
CA LYS A 306 14.48 -12.89 2.92
C LYS A 306 15.75 -12.15 3.31
N ARG A 307 15.83 -10.83 3.08
CA ARG A 307 17.02 -9.98 3.33
C ARG A 307 16.65 -8.74 4.13
N PRO A 308 16.20 -8.85 5.38
CA PRO A 308 15.94 -7.68 6.18
C PRO A 308 17.23 -6.89 6.39
N ILE A 309 17.16 -5.57 6.36
CA ILE A 309 18.28 -4.70 6.75
C ILE A 309 18.58 -5.00 8.22
N ILE A 310 19.82 -5.38 8.51
CA ILE A 310 20.31 -5.65 9.86
C ILE A 310 20.70 -4.33 10.50
#